data_3fcb0cddaab58f7ac1dca9977c5c5b0b
#
_entry.id   3fcb0cddaab58f7ac1dca9977c5c5b0b
#
_cell.length_a   1.000
_cell.length_b   1.000
_cell.length_c   1.000
_cell.angle_alpha   90.00
_cell.angle_beta   90.00
_cell.angle_gamma   90.00
#
_symmetry.space_group_name_H-M   'P 1'
#
loop_
_entity.id
_entity.type
_entity.pdbx_description
1 polymer ?
#
loop_
_entity_poly.entity_id
_entity_poly.type
_entity_poly.pdbx_seq_one_letter_code
_entity_poly.pdbx_strand_id
1 'polypeptide(L)'
;MVRLLVNVIVCLALAGSLSSCLVGRFAWYNFSNITDYKIFPSRAIPAATEPFRFKQPVKQPNQSGVRFLDSVNNANNSVAFLIIRNDTLLYERYFQGYQDASVVASFSMAKSYTSALVGAALADGLIKSVDEPITNYLPELRSRRGFSEIKIRHLLQMTSGIKGSESYYNPVGQAAKLYYGQNLRRYMKKLTIADPPGTHFEYRSVNTQLLGLIVERVSGKSLTEYLDNRIWRYLQPEYEASWSIDRKNDGVEKAFCCINARARDFAKFGRLYLHDGDWNGTPVLPREWVRESTRSSREEGAVSYYKYQWWLTDKGFSAIGHLGQYVYVNRAKNLIIVRLGEKEGKVSWERLFDELVDKL
;
A
#
# COMPACT_ATOMS: atom_id res chain seq x y z
N MET A 1 1.94 28.60 44.31
CA MET A 1 1.67 28.95 42.90
C MET A 1 2.85 28.74 41.98
N VAL A 2 4.03 29.35 42.22
CA VAL A 2 5.23 29.24 41.36
C VAL A 2 5.68 27.79 41.13
N ARG A 3 5.78 26.94 42.17
CA ARG A 3 6.17 25.51 42.03
C ARG A 3 5.20 24.69 41.18
N LEU A 4 3.89 24.99 41.27
CA LEU A 4 2.87 24.31 40.43
C LEU A 4 3.04 24.68 38.95
N LEU A 5 3.30 25.97 38.68
CA LEU A 5 3.55 26.46 37.31
C LEU A 5 4.81 25.87 36.70
N VAL A 6 5.89 25.79 37.49
CA VAL A 6 7.14 25.17 37.04
C VAL A 6 6.95 23.69 36.75
N ASN A 7 6.23 22.95 37.60
CA ASN A 7 5.95 21.52 37.35
C ASN A 7 5.08 21.32 36.12
N VAL A 8 4.10 22.18 35.87
CA VAL A 8 3.26 22.12 34.65
C VAL A 8 4.09 22.42 33.41
N ILE A 9 4.98 23.42 33.43
CA ILE A 9 5.87 23.76 32.32
C ILE A 9 6.86 22.62 32.05
N VAL A 10 7.43 22.01 33.10
CA VAL A 10 8.35 20.86 32.95
C VAL A 10 7.61 19.65 32.39
N CYS A 11 6.39 19.37 32.85
CA CYS A 11 5.56 18.29 32.30
C CYS A 11 5.19 18.55 30.83
N LEU A 12 4.86 19.78 30.45
CA LEU A 12 4.57 20.15 29.07
C LEU A 12 5.83 20.08 28.18
N ALA A 13 6.98 20.50 28.68
CA ALA A 13 8.26 20.39 27.98
C ALA A 13 8.70 18.94 27.81
N LEU A 14 8.52 18.09 28.82
CA LEU A 14 8.74 16.65 28.74
C LEU A 14 7.78 15.97 27.77
N ALA A 15 6.50 16.30 27.80
CA ALA A 15 5.51 15.80 26.86
C ALA A 15 5.83 16.24 25.41
N GLY A 16 6.25 17.49 25.21
CA GLY A 16 6.71 18.00 23.91
C GLY A 16 7.98 17.31 23.40
N SER A 17 8.95 16.99 24.27
CA SER A 17 10.17 16.26 23.90
C SER A 17 9.89 14.79 23.61
N LEU A 18 8.96 14.15 24.31
CA LEU A 18 8.52 12.78 24.06
C LEU A 18 7.77 12.66 22.74
N SER A 19 6.98 13.65 22.35
CA SER A 19 6.26 13.64 21.07
C SER A 19 7.18 13.78 19.85
N SER A 20 8.41 14.31 20.01
CA SER A 20 9.44 14.37 18.95
C SER A 20 10.33 13.12 18.90
N CYS A 21 10.35 12.32 19.96
CA CYS A 21 11.11 11.08 20.03
C CYS A 21 10.34 9.91 19.38
N LEU A 22 11.03 9.07 18.59
CA LEU A 22 10.43 7.90 17.93
C LEU A 22 9.71 6.98 18.93
N VAL A 23 10.36 6.70 20.07
CA VAL A 23 9.80 5.85 21.14
C VAL A 23 8.58 6.51 21.78
N GLY A 24 8.66 7.83 22.02
CA GLY A 24 7.53 8.60 22.56
C GLY A 24 6.33 8.58 21.61
N ARG A 25 6.54 8.73 20.31
CA ARG A 25 5.48 8.64 19.30
C ARG A 25 4.88 7.23 19.24
N PHE A 26 5.72 6.19 19.24
CA PHE A 26 5.26 4.80 19.28
C PHE A 26 4.41 4.54 20.52
N ALA A 27 4.84 4.99 21.70
CA ALA A 27 4.10 4.83 22.95
C ALA A 27 2.80 5.66 23.00
N TRP A 28 2.82 6.90 22.47
CA TRP A 28 1.67 7.79 22.46
C TRP A 28 0.57 7.34 21.50
N TYR A 29 0.95 6.96 20.27
CA TYR A 29 0.01 6.52 19.25
C TYR A 29 -0.34 5.03 19.38
N ASN A 30 0.38 4.31 20.25
CA ASN A 30 0.20 2.88 20.47
C ASN A 30 0.43 2.07 19.17
N PHE A 31 -0.33 1.01 18.93
CA PHE A 31 -0.25 0.22 17.71
C PHE A 31 -0.91 0.93 16.53
N SER A 32 -0.43 0.63 15.31
CA SER A 32 -0.99 1.19 14.08
C SER A 32 -2.49 0.91 13.95
N ASN A 33 -3.24 1.91 13.46
CA ASN A 33 -4.69 1.86 13.32
C ASN A 33 -5.11 2.35 11.93
N ILE A 34 -6.25 1.88 11.43
CA ILE A 34 -6.80 2.31 10.13
C ILE A 34 -7.18 3.78 10.07
N THR A 35 -7.25 4.46 11.21
CA THR A 35 -7.50 5.89 11.34
C THR A 35 -6.24 6.74 11.47
N ASP A 36 -5.04 6.15 11.38
CA ASP A 36 -3.76 6.85 11.55
C ASP A 36 -3.48 7.91 10.48
N TYR A 37 -4.28 7.96 9.41
CA TYR A 37 -4.26 9.08 8.48
C TYR A 37 -4.53 10.43 9.18
N LYS A 38 -5.14 10.44 10.37
CA LYS A 38 -5.41 11.63 11.17
C LYS A 38 -4.18 12.14 11.92
N ILE A 39 -3.17 11.28 12.16
CA ILE A 39 -1.98 11.64 12.93
C ILE A 39 -0.77 11.99 12.06
N PHE A 40 -0.79 11.63 10.79
CA PHE A 40 0.28 11.96 9.85
C PHE A 40 -0.09 13.16 8.98
N PRO A 41 0.86 14.03 8.65
CA PRO A 41 0.66 14.95 7.54
C PRO A 41 0.50 14.15 6.24
N SER A 42 -0.25 14.69 5.29
CA SER A 42 -0.53 14.02 4.01
C SER A 42 -0.58 15.02 2.86
N ARG A 43 -0.49 14.52 1.63
CA ARG A 43 -0.83 15.24 0.41
C ARG A 43 -2.16 14.74 -0.12
N ALA A 44 -3.04 15.67 -0.46
CA ALA A 44 -4.35 15.34 -1.03
C ALA A 44 -4.21 14.82 -2.47
N ILE A 45 -5.11 13.92 -2.84
CA ILE A 45 -5.32 13.44 -4.20
C ILE A 45 -6.77 13.76 -4.54
N PRO A 46 -7.03 14.58 -5.58
CA PRO A 46 -8.37 15.09 -5.85
C PRO A 46 -9.34 13.99 -6.26
N ALA A 47 -10.61 14.21 -5.99
CA ALA A 47 -11.71 13.47 -6.59
C ALA A 47 -11.86 13.83 -8.08
N ALA A 48 -12.48 12.95 -8.85
CA ALA A 48 -12.85 13.26 -10.23
C ALA A 48 -14.09 14.17 -10.28
N THR A 49 -14.13 15.06 -11.26
CA THR A 49 -15.34 15.85 -11.54
C THR A 49 -16.50 14.95 -11.99
N GLU A 50 -16.19 13.93 -12.79
CA GLU A 50 -17.11 12.90 -13.23
C GLU A 50 -16.62 11.53 -12.76
N PRO A 51 -17.05 11.07 -11.58
CA PRO A 51 -16.55 9.83 -11.02
C PRO A 51 -17.11 8.58 -11.72
N PHE A 52 -16.25 7.59 -11.94
CA PHE A 52 -16.71 6.26 -12.31
C PHE A 52 -17.47 5.63 -11.15
N ARG A 53 -18.62 5.02 -11.44
CA ARG A 53 -19.44 4.32 -10.46
C ARG A 53 -19.70 2.89 -10.91
N PHE A 54 -19.44 1.93 -10.02
CA PHE A 54 -19.82 0.55 -10.25
C PHE A 54 -21.36 0.42 -10.34
N LYS A 55 -21.83 -0.44 -11.22
CA LYS A 55 -23.26 -0.69 -11.43
C LYS A 55 -23.88 -1.37 -10.21
N GLN A 56 -25.15 -1.10 -9.97
CA GLN A 56 -25.93 -1.84 -8.99
C GLN A 56 -26.49 -3.13 -9.63
N PRO A 57 -26.65 -4.23 -8.86
CA PRO A 57 -27.17 -5.47 -9.38
C PRO A 57 -28.66 -5.35 -9.73
N VAL A 58 -29.05 -5.90 -10.88
CA VAL A 58 -30.47 -5.93 -11.31
C VAL A 58 -31.30 -6.86 -10.41
N LYS A 59 -30.69 -7.96 -9.95
CA LYS A 59 -31.33 -8.91 -9.03
C LYS A 59 -30.64 -8.86 -7.67
N GLN A 60 -31.43 -8.89 -6.60
CA GLN A 60 -30.86 -8.97 -5.24
C GLN A 60 -30.06 -10.26 -5.07
N PRO A 61 -28.90 -10.19 -4.40
CA PRO A 61 -28.09 -11.36 -4.11
C PRO A 61 -28.85 -12.40 -3.28
N ASN A 62 -28.44 -13.66 -3.37
CA ASN A 62 -29.00 -14.74 -2.54
C ASN A 62 -28.86 -14.40 -1.05
N GLN A 63 -29.99 -14.33 -0.34
CA GLN A 63 -30.03 -13.91 1.07
C GLN A 63 -29.21 -14.82 2.00
N SER A 64 -29.08 -16.12 1.71
CA SER A 64 -28.27 -17.02 2.54
C SER A 64 -26.78 -16.69 2.41
N GLY A 65 -26.30 -16.41 1.21
CA GLY A 65 -24.94 -15.95 0.95
C GLY A 65 -24.65 -14.60 1.60
N VAL A 66 -25.59 -13.67 1.53
CA VAL A 66 -25.49 -12.36 2.20
C VAL A 66 -25.33 -12.53 3.71
N ARG A 67 -26.20 -13.33 4.36
CA ARG A 67 -26.11 -13.58 5.82
C ARG A 67 -24.80 -14.24 6.23
N PHE A 68 -24.30 -15.18 5.45
CA PHE A 68 -22.99 -15.80 5.69
C PHE A 68 -21.87 -14.76 5.66
N LEU A 69 -21.82 -13.91 4.61
CA LEU A 69 -20.81 -12.86 4.50
C LEU A 69 -20.93 -11.82 5.60
N ASP A 70 -22.14 -11.39 5.96
CA ASP A 70 -22.38 -10.45 7.05
C ASP A 70 -21.85 -11.03 8.39
N SER A 71 -22.12 -12.31 8.67
CA SER A 71 -21.65 -13.00 9.87
C SER A 71 -20.13 -13.08 9.93
N VAL A 72 -19.49 -13.51 8.83
CA VAL A 72 -18.02 -13.64 8.76
C VAL A 72 -17.35 -12.27 8.93
N ASN A 73 -17.84 -11.23 8.26
CA ASN A 73 -17.25 -9.90 8.32
C ASN A 73 -17.41 -9.25 9.70
N ASN A 74 -18.59 -9.35 10.32
CA ASN A 74 -18.80 -8.85 11.70
C ASN A 74 -17.90 -9.56 12.71
N ALA A 75 -17.79 -10.89 12.64
CA ALA A 75 -16.98 -11.68 13.57
C ALA A 75 -15.47 -11.38 13.45
N ASN A 76 -15.02 -10.83 12.31
CA ASN A 76 -13.60 -10.58 12.01
C ASN A 76 -13.26 -9.08 11.90
N ASN A 77 -14.09 -8.20 12.48
CA ASN A 77 -13.85 -6.75 12.52
C ASN A 77 -13.57 -6.12 11.14
N SER A 78 -14.26 -6.58 10.09
CA SER A 78 -14.28 -5.87 8.81
C SER A 78 -15.00 -4.54 8.99
N VAL A 79 -14.56 -3.51 8.27
CA VAL A 79 -15.23 -2.20 8.20
C VAL A 79 -15.87 -1.95 6.85
N ALA A 80 -15.37 -2.60 5.80
CA ALA A 80 -15.97 -2.63 4.48
C ALA A 80 -15.70 -3.98 3.80
N PHE A 81 -16.68 -4.50 3.07
CA PHE A 81 -16.50 -5.67 2.22
C PHE A 81 -17.33 -5.51 0.93
N LEU A 82 -16.63 -5.55 -0.21
CA LEU A 82 -17.21 -5.40 -1.54
C LEU A 82 -16.89 -6.61 -2.40
N ILE A 83 -17.87 -7.09 -3.15
CA ILE A 83 -17.68 -8.06 -4.23
C ILE A 83 -18.20 -7.42 -5.52
N ILE A 84 -17.32 -7.26 -6.50
CA ILE A 84 -17.61 -6.62 -7.77
C ILE A 84 -17.31 -7.61 -8.89
N ARG A 85 -18.27 -7.84 -9.77
CA ARG A 85 -18.10 -8.69 -10.94
C ARG A 85 -18.66 -8.00 -12.18
N ASN A 86 -17.89 -7.96 -13.27
CA ASN A 86 -18.29 -7.27 -14.50
C ASN A 86 -18.75 -5.82 -14.24
N ASP A 87 -17.98 -5.08 -13.44
CA ASP A 87 -18.29 -3.71 -13.01
C ASP A 87 -19.60 -3.57 -12.21
N THR A 88 -20.17 -4.65 -11.70
CA THR A 88 -21.42 -4.67 -10.91
C THR A 88 -21.13 -5.05 -9.46
N LEU A 89 -21.62 -4.27 -8.52
CA LEU A 89 -21.54 -4.51 -7.08
C LEU A 89 -22.48 -5.65 -6.68
N LEU A 90 -22.00 -6.89 -6.61
CA LEU A 90 -22.81 -8.03 -6.18
C LEU A 90 -23.04 -8.03 -4.66
N TYR A 91 -22.09 -7.49 -3.91
CA TYR A 91 -22.21 -7.34 -2.47
C TYR A 91 -21.45 -6.10 -2.05
N GLU A 92 -22.03 -5.27 -1.21
CA GLU A 92 -21.41 -4.12 -0.59
C GLU A 92 -22.00 -3.91 0.78
N ARG A 93 -21.16 -3.99 1.81
CA ARG A 93 -21.53 -3.76 3.21
C ARG A 93 -20.43 -3.05 3.95
N TYR A 94 -20.87 -2.22 4.88
CA TYR A 94 -20.03 -1.48 5.81
C TYR A 94 -20.43 -1.88 7.23
N PHE A 95 -19.45 -2.00 8.11
CA PHE A 95 -19.60 -2.52 9.45
C PHE A 95 -18.95 -1.58 10.47
N GLN A 96 -19.16 -1.79 11.76
CA GLN A 96 -18.53 -1.04 12.85
C GLN A 96 -18.77 0.49 12.74
N GLY A 97 -19.92 0.92 12.21
CA GLY A 97 -20.24 2.34 12.03
C GLY A 97 -19.59 3.01 10.81
N TYR A 98 -18.83 2.28 10.01
CA TYR A 98 -18.27 2.79 8.76
C TYR A 98 -19.34 2.83 7.66
N GLN A 99 -19.13 3.69 6.67
CA GLN A 99 -20.02 3.95 5.53
C GLN A 99 -19.18 4.04 4.24
N ASP A 100 -19.84 4.17 3.09
CA ASP A 100 -19.21 4.29 1.77
C ASP A 100 -18.24 5.48 1.66
N ALA A 101 -18.54 6.59 2.35
CA ALA A 101 -17.68 7.77 2.44
C ALA A 101 -16.54 7.65 3.47
N SER A 102 -16.45 6.55 4.22
CA SER A 102 -15.44 6.39 5.27
C SER A 102 -14.04 6.17 4.69
N VAL A 103 -13.08 6.95 5.18
CA VAL A 103 -11.66 6.84 4.82
C VAL A 103 -11.00 5.76 5.66
N VAL A 104 -10.20 4.93 5.01
CA VAL A 104 -9.39 3.89 5.67
C VAL A 104 -7.96 3.95 5.14
N ALA A 105 -6.98 3.77 6.03
CA ALA A 105 -5.58 3.68 5.65
C ALA A 105 -5.29 2.33 4.97
N SER A 106 -4.67 2.36 3.80
CA SER A 106 -4.35 1.17 2.99
C SER A 106 -3.30 0.26 3.61
N PHE A 107 -2.47 0.78 4.50
CA PHE A 107 -1.22 0.13 4.90
C PHE A 107 -0.46 -0.39 3.66
N SER A 108 0.05 -1.62 3.73
CA SER A 108 0.93 -2.16 2.69
C SER A 108 0.27 -2.38 1.32
N MET A 109 -1.05 -2.22 1.16
CA MET A 109 -1.62 -2.15 -0.19
C MET A 109 -0.97 -1.05 -1.04
N ALA A 110 -0.47 0.03 -0.42
CA ALA A 110 0.26 1.10 -1.10
C ALA A 110 1.51 0.61 -1.85
N LYS A 111 2.08 -0.53 -1.46
CA LYS A 111 3.24 -1.12 -2.16
C LYS A 111 2.89 -1.48 -3.61
N SER A 112 1.70 -1.99 -3.85
CA SER A 112 1.22 -2.31 -5.20
C SER A 112 1.05 -1.03 -6.04
N TYR A 113 0.62 0.08 -5.43
CA TYR A 113 0.57 1.39 -6.09
C TYR A 113 1.98 1.92 -6.42
N THR A 114 2.92 1.80 -5.49
CA THR A 114 4.32 2.19 -5.75
C THR A 114 4.93 1.35 -6.88
N SER A 115 4.64 0.05 -6.94
CA SER A 115 5.01 -0.81 -8.06
C SER A 115 4.40 -0.31 -9.38
N ALA A 116 3.11 0.02 -9.38
CA ALA A 116 2.45 0.58 -10.56
C ALA A 116 3.12 1.88 -11.04
N LEU A 117 3.57 2.74 -10.13
CA LEU A 117 4.32 3.95 -10.46
C LEU A 117 5.69 3.65 -11.06
N VAL A 118 6.37 2.57 -10.64
CA VAL A 118 7.59 2.10 -11.31
C VAL A 118 7.27 1.67 -12.75
N GLY A 119 6.17 0.94 -12.96
CA GLY A 119 5.70 0.56 -14.29
C GLY A 119 5.37 1.75 -15.18
N ALA A 120 4.74 2.79 -14.61
CA ALA A 120 4.49 4.05 -15.31
C ALA A 120 5.80 4.78 -15.66
N ALA A 121 6.77 4.82 -14.73
CA ALA A 121 8.07 5.45 -14.98
C ALA A 121 8.90 4.74 -16.06
N LEU A 122 8.77 3.40 -16.17
CA LEU A 122 9.34 2.64 -17.30
C LEU A 122 8.67 3.02 -18.62
N ALA A 123 7.34 3.11 -18.65
CA ALA A 123 6.59 3.53 -19.84
C ALA A 123 6.91 4.95 -20.28
N ASP A 124 7.14 5.85 -19.33
CA ASP A 124 7.55 7.24 -19.59
C ASP A 124 9.04 7.36 -20.00
N GLY A 125 9.80 6.25 -20.03
CA GLY A 125 11.23 6.25 -20.32
C GLY A 125 12.12 6.88 -19.24
N LEU A 126 11.55 7.16 -18.06
CA LEU A 126 12.26 7.73 -16.89
C LEU A 126 13.14 6.70 -16.19
N ILE A 127 12.74 5.45 -16.22
CA ILE A 127 13.51 4.27 -15.81
C ILE A 127 13.72 3.43 -17.07
N LYS A 128 14.96 3.03 -17.34
CA LYS A 128 15.26 2.26 -18.58
C LYS A 128 14.98 0.77 -18.43
N SER A 129 15.26 0.22 -17.26
CA SER A 129 15.07 -1.21 -16.98
C SER A 129 15.00 -1.46 -15.49
N VAL A 130 14.24 -2.50 -15.09
CA VAL A 130 14.27 -3.02 -13.70
C VAL A 130 15.61 -3.67 -13.33
N ASP A 131 16.47 -3.92 -14.32
CA ASP A 131 17.81 -4.48 -14.13
C ASP A 131 18.87 -3.44 -13.80
N GLU A 132 18.54 -2.15 -13.88
CA GLU A 132 19.48 -1.11 -13.52
C GLU A 132 19.75 -1.09 -12.02
N PRO A 133 21.02 -0.83 -11.62
CA PRO A 133 21.39 -0.59 -10.24
C PRO A 133 20.63 0.61 -9.68
N ILE A 134 20.11 0.48 -8.46
CA ILE A 134 19.41 1.59 -7.79
C ILE A 134 20.29 2.83 -7.59
N THR A 135 21.61 2.65 -7.55
CA THR A 135 22.59 3.74 -7.40
C THR A 135 22.71 4.64 -8.63
N ASN A 136 22.14 4.25 -9.77
CA ASN A 136 21.97 5.14 -10.93
C ASN A 136 20.97 6.25 -10.60
N TYR A 137 19.97 5.96 -9.79
CA TYR A 137 18.89 6.85 -9.40
C TYR A 137 19.07 7.44 -8.00
N LEU A 138 19.79 6.74 -7.10
CA LEU A 138 20.09 7.15 -5.73
C LEU A 138 21.62 7.19 -5.52
N PRO A 139 22.34 8.14 -6.16
CA PRO A 139 23.80 8.19 -6.15
C PRO A 139 24.39 8.34 -4.74
N GLU A 140 23.64 8.87 -3.79
CA GLU A 140 24.03 8.96 -2.39
C GLU A 140 24.21 7.60 -1.68
N LEU A 141 23.73 6.52 -2.29
CA LEU A 141 23.92 5.14 -1.81
C LEU A 141 25.14 4.46 -2.44
N ARG A 142 25.79 5.05 -3.46
CA ARG A 142 26.89 4.44 -4.21
C ARG A 142 28.11 4.12 -3.33
N SER A 143 28.38 4.96 -2.34
CA SER A 143 29.47 4.74 -1.39
C SER A 143 29.15 3.66 -0.32
N ARG A 144 27.90 3.18 -0.27
CA ARG A 144 27.47 2.15 0.69
C ARG A 144 27.81 0.78 0.11
N ARG A 145 28.55 -0.05 0.89
CA ARG A 145 28.97 -1.38 0.47
C ARG A 145 27.77 -2.23 0.00
N GLY A 146 27.86 -2.79 -1.19
CA GLY A 146 26.87 -3.70 -1.80
C GLY A 146 25.66 -3.01 -2.44
N PHE A 147 25.42 -1.71 -2.22
CA PHE A 147 24.24 -1.03 -2.77
C PHE A 147 24.27 -0.92 -4.31
N SER A 148 25.45 -0.88 -4.92
CA SER A 148 25.59 -0.86 -6.38
C SER A 148 25.17 -2.19 -7.06
N GLU A 149 25.04 -3.26 -6.29
CA GLU A 149 24.59 -4.56 -6.76
C GLU A 149 23.05 -4.71 -6.68
N ILE A 150 22.39 -3.83 -5.90
CA ILE A 150 20.93 -3.86 -5.81
C ILE A 150 20.33 -3.29 -7.08
N LYS A 151 19.57 -4.10 -7.80
CA LYS A 151 18.77 -3.71 -8.97
C LYS A 151 17.36 -3.31 -8.53
N ILE A 152 16.64 -2.52 -9.34
CA ILE A 152 15.24 -2.16 -9.09
C ILE A 152 14.38 -3.41 -8.90
N ARG A 153 14.61 -4.49 -9.70
CA ARG A 153 13.89 -5.76 -9.56
C ARG A 153 14.06 -6.38 -8.16
N HIS A 154 15.23 -6.26 -7.54
CA HIS A 154 15.47 -6.80 -6.21
C HIS A 154 14.60 -6.09 -5.14
N LEU A 155 14.38 -4.78 -5.29
CA LEU A 155 13.46 -4.04 -4.43
C LEU A 155 12.00 -4.46 -4.69
N LEU A 156 11.60 -4.60 -5.96
CA LEU A 156 10.26 -5.01 -6.37
C LEU A 156 9.89 -6.42 -5.86
N GLN A 157 10.86 -7.34 -5.88
CA GLN A 157 10.69 -8.75 -5.49
C GLN A 157 11.00 -9.03 -4.02
N MET A 158 11.38 -8.02 -3.24
CA MET A 158 11.78 -8.19 -1.85
C MET A 158 13.02 -9.09 -1.66
N THR A 159 13.96 -9.04 -2.60
CA THR A 159 15.21 -9.83 -2.60
C THR A 159 16.45 -8.95 -2.51
N SER A 160 16.36 -7.77 -1.92
CA SER A 160 17.47 -6.79 -1.90
C SER A 160 18.61 -7.12 -0.96
N GLY A 161 18.43 -8.05 0.00
CA GLY A 161 19.40 -8.35 1.05
C GLY A 161 19.63 -7.22 2.07
N ILE A 162 18.81 -6.16 2.07
CA ILE A 162 18.92 -5.04 3.01
C ILE A 162 18.62 -5.53 4.42
N LYS A 163 19.55 -5.28 5.35
CA LYS A 163 19.45 -5.67 6.76
C LYS A 163 18.27 -4.99 7.46
N GLY A 164 17.48 -5.77 8.21
CA GLY A 164 16.40 -5.22 9.02
C GLY A 164 15.43 -6.27 9.52
N SER A 165 14.28 -5.83 10.01
CA SER A 165 13.16 -6.69 10.44
C SER A 165 11.85 -5.92 10.23
N GLU A 166 10.82 -6.60 9.75
CA GLU A 166 9.47 -6.07 9.59
C GLU A 166 8.60 -6.24 10.87
N SER A 167 9.23 -6.40 12.04
CA SER A 167 8.49 -6.51 13.30
C SER A 167 7.78 -5.20 13.66
N TYR A 168 6.46 -5.22 13.74
CA TYR A 168 5.61 -4.08 14.14
C TYR A 168 5.58 -3.85 15.66
N TYR A 169 6.06 -4.81 16.46
CA TYR A 169 6.05 -4.74 17.91
C TYR A 169 7.34 -4.15 18.52
N ASN A 170 8.37 -3.90 17.71
CA ASN A 170 9.62 -3.33 18.19
C ASN A 170 9.64 -1.81 17.99
N PRO A 171 9.55 -0.99 19.08
CA PRO A 171 9.46 0.46 18.99
C PRO A 171 10.73 1.14 18.44
N VAL A 172 11.84 0.47 18.43
CA VAL A 172 13.11 0.95 17.86
C VAL A 172 13.49 0.17 16.59
N GLY A 173 12.60 -0.73 16.14
CA GLY A 173 12.77 -1.55 14.95
C GLY A 173 12.67 -0.75 13.64
N GLN A 174 12.93 -1.44 12.54
CA GLN A 174 12.86 -0.85 11.20
C GLN A 174 11.45 -0.40 10.85
N ALA A 175 10.43 -1.21 11.15
CA ALA A 175 9.04 -0.89 10.88
C ALA A 175 8.59 0.38 11.63
N ALA A 176 8.93 0.52 12.93
CA ALA A 176 8.62 1.72 13.70
C ALA A 176 9.34 2.96 13.16
N LYS A 177 10.61 2.83 12.76
CA LYS A 177 11.38 3.94 12.14
C LYS A 177 10.79 4.40 10.83
N LEU A 178 10.24 3.50 10.03
CA LEU A 178 9.53 3.83 8.80
C LEU A 178 8.19 4.48 9.11
N TYR A 179 7.40 3.87 9.99
CA TYR A 179 6.02 4.29 10.23
C TYR A 179 5.91 5.60 11.02
N TYR A 180 6.66 5.74 12.12
CA TYR A 180 6.63 6.93 12.99
C TYR A 180 7.77 7.92 12.74
N GLY A 181 8.78 7.56 11.94
CA GLY A 181 9.94 8.40 11.65
C GLY A 181 9.57 9.66 10.87
N GLN A 182 10.31 10.76 11.12
CA GLN A 182 10.08 12.07 10.51
C GLN A 182 11.15 12.48 9.50
N ASN A 183 12.05 11.58 9.12
CA ASN A 183 13.06 11.85 8.10
C ASN A 183 13.45 10.56 7.37
N LEU A 184 12.55 10.07 6.52
CA LEU A 184 12.76 8.83 5.77
C LEU A 184 13.96 8.93 4.82
N ARG A 185 14.20 10.09 4.15
CA ARG A 185 15.38 10.27 3.30
C ARG A 185 16.69 10.05 4.06
N ARG A 186 16.80 10.62 5.26
CA ARG A 186 17.99 10.45 6.12
C ARG A 186 18.11 8.99 6.60
N TYR A 187 16.98 8.35 6.89
CA TYR A 187 16.98 6.97 7.34
C TYR A 187 17.44 6.01 6.22
N MET A 188 16.95 6.21 4.98
CA MET A 188 17.37 5.38 3.83
C MET A 188 18.88 5.45 3.58
N LYS A 189 19.53 6.59 3.81
CA LYS A 189 21.00 6.73 3.69
C LYS A 189 21.78 5.92 4.74
N LYS A 190 21.15 5.42 5.80
CA LYS A 190 21.79 4.64 6.87
C LYS A 190 21.62 3.13 6.75
N LEU A 191 20.91 2.66 5.74
CA LEU A 191 20.68 1.25 5.51
C LEU A 191 22.00 0.50 5.25
N THR A 192 22.02 -0.77 5.60
CA THR A 192 23.15 -1.69 5.37
C THR A 192 22.62 -2.97 4.73
N ILE A 193 23.49 -3.75 4.13
CA ILE A 193 23.16 -5.04 3.52
C ILE A 193 23.58 -6.16 4.49
N ALA A 194 22.75 -7.19 4.61
CA ALA A 194 23.05 -8.41 5.34
C ALA A 194 23.50 -9.52 4.38
N ASP A 195 22.80 -9.66 3.24
CA ASP A 195 22.96 -10.75 2.30
C ASP A 195 23.14 -10.22 0.86
N PRO A 196 23.76 -10.96 -0.03
CA PRO A 196 23.86 -10.56 -1.43
C PRO A 196 22.46 -10.35 -2.05
N PRO A 197 22.25 -9.28 -2.85
CA PRO A 197 20.98 -9.06 -3.53
C PRO A 197 20.62 -10.22 -4.48
N GLY A 198 19.34 -10.60 -4.51
CA GLY A 198 18.84 -11.66 -5.38
C GLY A 198 18.90 -13.07 -4.77
N THR A 199 19.39 -13.24 -3.54
CA THR A 199 19.61 -14.59 -2.97
C THR A 199 18.38 -15.19 -2.32
N HIS A 200 17.55 -14.38 -1.63
CA HIS A 200 16.34 -14.87 -0.98
C HIS A 200 15.31 -13.77 -0.73
N PHE A 201 14.06 -14.17 -0.62
CA PHE A 201 12.94 -13.31 -0.34
C PHE A 201 12.88 -12.92 1.14
N GLU A 202 12.83 -11.61 1.40
CA GLU A 202 12.53 -11.06 2.72
C GLU A 202 11.62 -9.84 2.58
N TYR A 203 10.38 -9.97 3.04
CA TYR A 203 9.44 -8.86 2.99
C TYR A 203 9.91 -7.71 3.88
N ARG A 204 10.24 -6.57 3.25
CA ARG A 204 10.79 -5.39 3.93
C ARG A 204 10.29 -4.09 3.30
N SER A 205 9.64 -3.28 4.12
CA SER A 205 9.07 -2.00 3.69
C SER A 205 10.10 -0.99 3.19
N VAL A 206 11.37 -1.10 3.60
CA VAL A 206 12.46 -0.25 3.08
C VAL A 206 12.66 -0.40 1.56
N ASN A 207 12.40 -1.59 1.00
CA ASN A 207 12.48 -1.81 -0.44
C ASN A 207 11.52 -0.88 -1.18
N THR A 208 10.29 -0.83 -0.75
CA THR A 208 9.27 0.02 -1.38
C THR A 208 9.54 1.50 -1.13
N GLN A 209 10.06 1.88 0.04
CA GLN A 209 10.44 3.26 0.29
C GLN A 209 11.58 3.72 -0.65
N LEU A 210 12.54 2.86 -0.95
CA LEU A 210 13.59 3.16 -1.94
C LEU A 210 13.01 3.27 -3.36
N LEU A 211 12.06 2.40 -3.76
CA LEU A 211 11.34 2.53 -5.03
C LEU A 211 10.61 3.88 -5.12
N GLY A 212 9.93 4.29 -4.05
CA GLY A 212 9.28 5.59 -3.98
C GLY A 212 10.25 6.75 -4.19
N LEU A 213 11.41 6.73 -3.54
CA LEU A 213 12.43 7.77 -3.73
C LEU A 213 13.02 7.78 -5.15
N ILE A 214 13.13 6.61 -5.80
CA ILE A 214 13.54 6.52 -7.21
C ILE A 214 12.49 7.20 -8.09
N VAL A 215 11.22 6.81 -7.96
CA VAL A 215 10.13 7.39 -8.77
C VAL A 215 10.02 8.90 -8.57
N GLU A 216 10.08 9.39 -7.33
CA GLU A 216 10.08 10.81 -7.03
C GLU A 216 11.22 11.54 -7.77
N ARG A 217 12.42 10.99 -7.72
CA ARG A 217 13.60 11.60 -8.33
C ARG A 217 13.54 11.64 -9.84
N VAL A 218 13.14 10.53 -10.48
CA VAL A 218 13.11 10.48 -11.96
C VAL A 218 11.95 11.24 -12.55
N SER A 219 10.83 11.34 -11.83
CA SER A 219 9.67 12.11 -12.28
C SER A 219 9.78 13.62 -11.98
N GLY A 220 10.63 14.01 -11.03
CA GLY A 220 10.70 15.38 -10.51
C GLY A 220 9.43 15.81 -9.75
N LYS A 221 8.55 14.86 -9.40
CA LYS A 221 7.26 15.08 -8.76
C LYS A 221 7.18 14.29 -7.45
N SER A 222 6.35 14.75 -6.50
CA SER A 222 5.99 13.92 -5.35
C SER A 222 5.28 12.63 -5.83
N LEU A 223 5.35 11.56 -5.04
CA LEU A 223 4.63 10.32 -5.40
C LEU A 223 3.13 10.56 -5.53
N THR A 224 2.56 11.40 -4.67
CA THR A 224 1.14 11.77 -4.72
C THR A 224 0.79 12.44 -6.05
N GLU A 225 1.59 13.43 -6.48
CA GLU A 225 1.38 14.13 -7.74
C GLU A 225 1.59 13.19 -8.94
N TYR A 226 2.61 12.33 -8.91
CA TYR A 226 2.86 11.37 -9.98
C TYR A 226 1.78 10.29 -10.04
N LEU A 227 1.27 9.82 -8.88
CA LEU A 227 0.14 8.91 -8.80
C LEU A 227 -1.12 9.52 -9.43
N ASP A 228 -1.45 10.76 -9.06
CA ASP A 228 -2.60 11.44 -9.65
C ASP A 228 -2.45 11.58 -11.16
N ASN A 229 -1.31 12.11 -11.62
CA ASN A 229 -1.06 12.39 -13.03
C ASN A 229 -1.05 11.15 -13.93
N ARG A 230 -0.59 9.98 -13.41
CA ARG A 230 -0.38 8.79 -14.23
C ARG A 230 -1.41 7.70 -14.04
N ILE A 231 -2.10 7.66 -12.88
CA ILE A 231 -3.00 6.56 -12.54
C ILE A 231 -4.31 7.09 -11.96
N TRP A 232 -4.29 7.78 -10.82
CA TRP A 232 -5.46 7.98 -9.97
C TRP A 232 -6.59 8.74 -10.65
N ARG A 233 -6.28 9.83 -11.35
CA ARG A 233 -7.30 10.62 -12.07
C ARG A 233 -8.03 9.82 -13.18
N TYR A 234 -7.33 8.89 -13.82
CA TYR A 234 -7.92 8.02 -14.84
C TYR A 234 -8.90 7.00 -14.25
N LEU A 235 -8.71 6.63 -12.96
CA LEU A 235 -9.64 5.76 -12.25
C LEU A 235 -10.95 6.48 -11.90
N GLN A 236 -11.03 7.77 -12.11
CA GLN A 236 -12.20 8.60 -11.83
C GLN A 236 -12.72 8.38 -10.40
N PRO A 237 -11.92 8.70 -9.35
CA PRO A 237 -12.27 8.46 -7.95
C PRO A 237 -13.53 9.23 -7.54
N GLU A 238 -14.35 8.63 -6.66
CA GLU A 238 -15.58 9.24 -6.17
C GLU A 238 -15.32 10.31 -5.11
N TYR A 239 -14.21 10.20 -4.38
CA TYR A 239 -13.88 11.08 -3.28
C TYR A 239 -12.42 11.48 -3.31
N GLU A 240 -12.11 12.57 -2.62
CA GLU A 240 -10.74 12.94 -2.31
C GLU A 240 -10.06 11.83 -1.51
N ALA A 241 -8.82 11.51 -1.86
CA ALA A 241 -7.93 10.61 -1.16
C ALA A 241 -6.70 11.38 -0.66
N SER A 242 -5.80 10.71 0.05
CA SER A 242 -4.53 11.31 0.43
C SER A 242 -3.43 10.26 0.56
N TRP A 243 -2.17 10.69 0.49
CA TRP A 243 -1.03 9.86 0.82
C TRP A 243 -0.27 10.47 1.99
N SER A 244 -0.10 9.71 3.07
CA SER A 244 0.61 10.19 4.26
C SER A 244 2.10 10.39 3.96
N ILE A 245 2.64 11.49 4.49
CA ILE A 245 4.07 11.86 4.39
C ILE A 245 4.74 11.79 5.75
N ASP A 246 6.06 11.74 5.77
CA ASP A 246 6.82 11.61 7.02
C ASP A 246 6.87 12.92 7.85
N ARG A 247 6.77 14.09 7.21
CA ARG A 247 6.77 15.42 7.85
C ARG A 247 6.15 16.48 6.94
N LYS A 248 5.67 17.58 7.52
CA LYS A 248 4.98 18.66 6.77
C LYS A 248 5.87 19.35 5.74
N ASN A 249 7.09 19.72 6.15
CA ASN A 249 8.03 20.45 5.30
C ASN A 249 9.00 19.46 4.65
N ASP A 250 9.17 19.52 3.32
CA ASP A 250 10.07 18.65 2.53
C ASP A 250 9.87 17.16 2.78
N GLY A 251 8.68 16.76 3.27
CA GLY A 251 8.35 15.38 3.55
C GLY A 251 8.24 14.56 2.27
N VAL A 252 8.44 13.25 2.43
CA VAL A 252 8.24 12.25 1.38
C VAL A 252 7.09 11.34 1.75
N GLU A 253 6.40 10.85 0.75
CA GLU A 253 5.36 9.85 0.97
C GLU A 253 5.94 8.60 1.61
N LYS A 254 5.15 8.03 2.52
CA LYS A 254 5.40 6.69 3.03
C LYS A 254 5.02 5.69 1.93
N ALA A 255 5.93 5.51 0.96
CA ALA A 255 5.69 4.74 -0.26
C ALA A 255 5.24 3.29 0.02
N PHE A 256 5.65 2.76 1.17
CA PHE A 256 5.35 1.39 1.62
C PHE A 256 3.96 1.25 2.27
N CYS A 257 3.27 2.38 2.58
CA CYS A 257 1.96 2.37 3.24
C CYS A 257 1.16 3.65 2.95
N CYS A 258 -0.03 3.68 3.54
CA CYS A 258 -0.66 4.90 4.01
C CYS A 258 -1.23 5.79 2.89
N ILE A 259 -1.71 5.18 1.78
CA ILE A 259 -2.74 5.78 0.93
C ILE A 259 -4.05 5.68 1.72
N ASN A 260 -4.79 6.77 1.83
CA ASN A 260 -6.00 6.88 2.61
C ASN A 260 -7.15 7.19 1.66
N ALA A 261 -8.04 6.23 1.46
CA ALA A 261 -9.12 6.31 0.49
C ALA A 261 -10.34 5.50 0.94
N ARG A 262 -11.37 5.44 0.10
CA ARG A 262 -12.60 4.67 0.33
C ARG A 262 -12.53 3.32 -0.36
N ALA A 263 -13.36 2.39 0.11
CA ALA A 263 -13.35 1.01 -0.39
C ALA A 263 -13.60 0.93 -1.92
N ARG A 264 -14.54 1.70 -2.45
CA ARG A 264 -14.81 1.74 -3.91
C ARG A 264 -13.65 2.29 -4.71
N ASP A 265 -12.93 3.30 -4.19
CA ASP A 265 -11.78 3.88 -4.89
C ASP A 265 -10.58 2.92 -4.88
N PHE A 266 -10.40 2.14 -3.81
CA PHE A 266 -9.46 1.02 -3.82
C PHE A 266 -9.85 -0.08 -4.84
N ALA A 267 -11.15 -0.38 -4.97
CA ALA A 267 -11.65 -1.34 -5.96
C ALA A 267 -11.33 -0.91 -7.40
N LYS A 268 -11.32 0.39 -7.70
CA LYS A 268 -10.97 0.93 -9.03
C LYS A 268 -9.53 0.61 -9.41
N PHE A 269 -8.60 0.61 -8.45
CA PHE A 269 -7.24 0.14 -8.71
C PHE A 269 -7.20 -1.36 -9.04
N GLY A 270 -7.99 -2.17 -8.32
CA GLY A 270 -8.19 -3.58 -8.68
C GLY A 270 -8.74 -3.75 -10.09
N ARG A 271 -9.71 -2.90 -10.50
CA ARG A 271 -10.27 -2.90 -11.85
C ARG A 271 -9.23 -2.58 -12.92
N LEU A 272 -8.34 -1.63 -12.68
CA LEU A 272 -7.24 -1.32 -13.60
C LEU A 272 -6.37 -2.57 -13.86
N TYR A 273 -6.03 -3.31 -12.82
CA TYR A 273 -5.24 -4.54 -12.93
C TYR A 273 -6.04 -5.71 -13.52
N LEU A 274 -7.36 -5.76 -13.27
CA LEU A 274 -8.26 -6.72 -13.88
C LEU A 274 -8.29 -6.60 -15.41
N HIS A 275 -8.24 -5.36 -15.93
CA HIS A 275 -8.25 -5.03 -17.34
C HIS A 275 -6.83 -4.80 -17.92
N ASP A 276 -5.80 -5.43 -17.33
CA ASP A 276 -4.43 -5.38 -17.83
C ASP A 276 -3.89 -3.94 -18.05
N GLY A 277 -4.28 -3.00 -17.21
CA GLY A 277 -3.82 -1.62 -17.26
C GLY A 277 -4.64 -0.68 -18.14
N ASP A 278 -5.69 -1.19 -18.78
CA ASP A 278 -6.62 -0.39 -19.56
C ASP A 278 -7.76 0.18 -18.68
N TRP A 279 -8.13 1.42 -18.91
CA TRP A 279 -9.29 2.06 -18.31
C TRP A 279 -10.19 2.59 -19.41
N ASN A 280 -11.22 1.82 -19.74
CA ASN A 280 -12.24 2.18 -20.74
C ASN A 280 -11.64 2.59 -22.11
N GLY A 281 -10.64 1.85 -22.59
CA GLY A 281 -9.93 2.13 -23.84
C GLY A 281 -8.73 3.06 -23.71
N THR A 282 -8.42 3.55 -22.49
CA THR A 282 -7.24 4.36 -22.21
C THR A 282 -6.16 3.48 -21.56
N PRO A 283 -4.98 3.31 -22.18
CA PRO A 283 -3.86 2.55 -21.58
C PRO A 283 -3.19 3.37 -20.49
N VAL A 284 -3.61 3.16 -19.23
CA VAL A 284 -3.09 3.86 -18.04
C VAL A 284 -1.77 3.25 -17.58
N LEU A 285 -1.67 1.92 -17.61
CA LEU A 285 -0.44 1.17 -17.32
C LEU A 285 -0.11 0.24 -18.51
N PRO A 286 1.20 -0.03 -18.75
CA PRO A 286 1.55 -1.03 -19.76
C PRO A 286 0.99 -2.40 -19.40
N ARG A 287 0.36 -3.05 -20.39
CA ARG A 287 -0.19 -4.41 -20.23
C ARG A 287 0.88 -5.40 -19.75
N GLU A 288 2.07 -5.30 -20.33
CA GLU A 288 3.22 -6.15 -20.01
C GLU A 288 3.61 -5.99 -18.54
N TRP A 289 3.60 -4.76 -18.01
CA TRP A 289 3.89 -4.50 -16.60
C TRP A 289 2.86 -5.15 -15.69
N VAL A 290 1.56 -4.95 -15.99
CA VAL A 290 0.48 -5.52 -15.19
C VAL A 290 0.54 -7.04 -15.17
N ARG A 291 0.81 -7.66 -16.31
CA ARG A 291 0.96 -9.12 -16.41
C ARG A 291 2.21 -9.62 -15.72
N GLU A 292 3.35 -8.95 -15.93
CA GLU A 292 4.62 -9.32 -15.28
C GLU A 292 4.52 -9.22 -13.75
N SER A 293 3.93 -8.15 -13.22
CA SER A 293 3.83 -7.93 -11.78
C SER A 293 2.86 -8.89 -11.08
N THR A 294 1.99 -9.58 -11.82
CA THR A 294 0.93 -10.45 -11.28
C THR A 294 1.03 -11.90 -11.76
N ARG A 295 2.21 -12.34 -12.22
CA ARG A 295 2.49 -13.73 -12.54
C ARG A 295 3.53 -14.32 -11.58
N SER A 296 3.48 -15.63 -11.35
CA SER A 296 4.47 -16.33 -10.53
C SER A 296 5.89 -16.15 -11.09
N SER A 297 6.86 -15.93 -10.20
CA SER A 297 8.29 -15.86 -10.56
C SER A 297 8.98 -17.20 -10.39
N ARG A 298 9.94 -17.47 -11.29
CA ARG A 298 10.87 -18.60 -11.17
C ARG A 298 12.33 -18.12 -11.07
N GLU A 299 12.53 -16.82 -10.87
CA GLU A 299 13.85 -16.22 -10.73
C GLU A 299 14.48 -16.65 -9.41
N GLU A 300 15.81 -16.78 -9.41
CA GLU A 300 16.57 -17.12 -8.20
C GLU A 300 16.28 -16.13 -7.06
N GLY A 301 16.16 -16.65 -5.85
CA GLY A 301 15.82 -15.86 -4.66
C GLY A 301 14.38 -15.37 -4.58
N ALA A 302 13.58 -15.48 -5.66
CA ALA A 302 12.17 -15.13 -5.64
C ALA A 302 11.29 -16.27 -5.10
N VAL A 303 10.06 -15.91 -4.69
CA VAL A 303 9.05 -16.89 -4.27
C VAL A 303 7.88 -16.91 -5.25
N SER A 304 7.19 -18.06 -5.36
CA SER A 304 6.10 -18.23 -6.32
C SER A 304 4.86 -17.40 -5.99
N TYR A 305 4.68 -17.08 -4.72
CA TYR A 305 3.49 -16.40 -4.17
C TYR A 305 3.63 -14.87 -4.05
N TYR A 306 4.73 -14.28 -4.54
CA TYR A 306 4.95 -12.83 -4.50
C TYR A 306 5.72 -12.35 -5.72
N LYS A 307 5.20 -11.34 -6.40
CA LYS A 307 5.87 -10.71 -7.55
C LYS A 307 5.59 -9.21 -7.59
N TYR A 308 6.61 -8.39 -7.71
CA TYR A 308 6.55 -6.94 -7.90
C TYR A 308 5.49 -6.24 -7.03
N GLN A 309 5.52 -6.54 -5.71
CA GLN A 309 4.65 -5.97 -4.67
C GLN A 309 3.19 -6.46 -4.73
N TRP A 310 2.93 -7.61 -5.37
CA TRP A 310 1.65 -8.30 -5.36
C TRP A 310 1.78 -9.70 -4.73
N TRP A 311 0.79 -10.08 -3.95
CA TRP A 311 0.65 -11.43 -3.40
C TRP A 311 -0.17 -12.27 -4.37
N LEU A 312 0.28 -13.47 -4.65
CA LEU A 312 -0.31 -14.36 -5.65
C LEU A 312 -0.93 -15.58 -4.98
N THR A 313 -2.13 -15.95 -5.43
CA THR A 313 -2.78 -17.21 -5.08
C THR A 313 -2.93 -18.07 -6.34
N ASP A 314 -3.45 -19.28 -6.20
CA ASP A 314 -3.71 -20.16 -7.35
C ASP A 314 -4.76 -19.58 -8.31
N LYS A 315 -5.68 -18.74 -7.80
CA LYS A 315 -6.79 -18.21 -8.58
C LYS A 315 -6.71 -16.72 -8.88
N GLY A 316 -5.86 -15.99 -8.17
CA GLY A 316 -5.80 -14.55 -8.33
C GLY A 316 -4.57 -13.90 -7.73
N PHE A 317 -4.68 -12.60 -7.49
CA PHE A 317 -3.63 -11.83 -6.84
C PHE A 317 -4.22 -10.72 -5.98
N SER A 318 -3.48 -10.32 -4.96
CA SER A 318 -3.93 -9.33 -3.97
C SER A 318 -2.91 -8.25 -3.71
N ALA A 319 -3.37 -7.01 -3.57
CA ALA A 319 -2.69 -6.01 -2.76
C ALA A 319 -3.12 -6.23 -1.31
N ILE A 320 -2.16 -6.44 -0.39
CA ILE A 320 -2.44 -6.76 1.02
C ILE A 320 -1.83 -5.71 1.94
N GLY A 321 -2.60 -5.30 2.94
CA GLY A 321 -2.18 -4.38 3.99
C GLY A 321 -2.44 -4.91 5.40
N HIS A 322 -1.67 -4.41 6.35
CA HIS A 322 -1.81 -4.72 7.78
C HIS A 322 -3.26 -4.54 8.25
N LEU A 323 -3.67 -5.27 9.27
CA LEU A 323 -5.04 -5.34 9.80
C LEU A 323 -6.08 -5.91 8.81
N GLY A 324 -5.61 -6.56 7.73
CA GLY A 324 -6.47 -7.24 6.76
C GLY A 324 -7.10 -6.29 5.75
N GLN A 325 -6.31 -5.37 5.20
CA GLN A 325 -6.70 -4.60 4.03
C GLN A 325 -6.41 -5.42 2.78
N TYR A 326 -7.39 -5.61 1.91
CA TYR A 326 -7.25 -6.42 0.70
C TYR A 326 -7.92 -5.75 -0.50
N VAL A 327 -7.24 -5.80 -1.63
CA VAL A 327 -7.82 -5.70 -2.97
C VAL A 327 -7.42 -6.97 -3.72
N TYR A 328 -8.33 -7.93 -3.80
CA TYR A 328 -8.14 -9.20 -4.50
C TYR A 328 -8.72 -9.08 -5.91
N VAL A 329 -8.04 -9.65 -6.88
CA VAL A 329 -8.43 -9.64 -8.30
C VAL A 329 -8.35 -11.06 -8.88
N ASN A 330 -9.45 -11.51 -9.53
CA ASN A 330 -9.49 -12.73 -10.32
C ASN A 330 -9.91 -12.40 -11.75
N ARG A 331 -8.99 -12.59 -12.71
CA ARG A 331 -9.24 -12.31 -14.13
C ARG A 331 -10.24 -13.26 -14.77
N ALA A 332 -10.16 -14.55 -14.42
CA ALA A 332 -11.00 -15.58 -15.07
C ALA A 332 -12.51 -15.34 -14.86
N LYS A 333 -12.88 -14.80 -13.69
CA LYS A 333 -14.27 -14.48 -13.35
C LYS A 333 -14.62 -13.01 -13.48
N ASN A 334 -13.68 -12.17 -13.93
CA ASN A 334 -13.83 -10.72 -13.99
C ASN A 334 -14.27 -10.15 -12.62
N LEU A 335 -13.56 -10.58 -11.54
CA LEU A 335 -13.96 -10.38 -10.16
C LEU A 335 -12.95 -9.55 -9.39
N ILE A 336 -13.45 -8.63 -8.56
CA ILE A 336 -12.70 -7.87 -7.58
C ILE A 336 -13.36 -8.08 -6.21
N ILE A 337 -12.57 -8.33 -5.19
CA ILE A 337 -13.03 -8.33 -3.80
C ILE A 337 -12.20 -7.32 -3.02
N VAL A 338 -12.87 -6.43 -2.31
CA VAL A 338 -12.22 -5.49 -1.39
C VAL A 338 -12.66 -5.82 0.03
N ARG A 339 -11.69 -5.98 0.90
CA ARG A 339 -11.92 -6.02 2.33
C ARG A 339 -11.08 -4.95 3.01
N LEU A 340 -11.71 -4.16 3.88
CA LEU A 340 -11.04 -3.26 4.80
C LEU A 340 -11.39 -3.69 6.22
N GLY A 341 -10.42 -3.74 7.13
CA GLY A 341 -10.60 -4.24 8.49
C GLY A 341 -9.84 -3.47 9.55
N GLU A 342 -10.39 -3.43 10.77
CA GLU A 342 -9.68 -2.95 11.96
C GLU A 342 -8.72 -3.99 12.55
N LYS A 343 -8.93 -5.25 12.21
CA LYS A 343 -8.10 -6.40 12.60
C LYS A 343 -8.03 -7.37 11.46
N GLU A 344 -6.97 -8.16 11.40
CA GLU A 344 -6.82 -9.23 10.42
C GLU A 344 -7.94 -10.28 10.57
N GLY A 345 -8.36 -10.55 11.81
CA GLY A 345 -9.36 -11.54 12.12
C GLY A 345 -8.75 -12.95 12.23
N LYS A 346 -9.64 -13.96 12.25
CA LYS A 346 -9.26 -15.39 12.39
C LYS A 346 -9.48 -16.17 11.09
N VAL A 347 -9.98 -15.53 10.04
CA VAL A 347 -10.27 -16.14 8.75
C VAL A 347 -9.03 -16.03 7.87
N SER A 348 -8.70 -17.07 7.12
CA SER A 348 -7.82 -16.97 5.96
C SER A 348 -8.58 -16.29 4.82
N TRP A 349 -8.37 -14.99 4.65
CA TRP A 349 -9.10 -14.18 3.67
C TRP A 349 -8.82 -14.62 2.25
N GLU A 350 -7.57 -14.93 1.93
CA GLU A 350 -7.19 -15.39 0.59
C GLU A 350 -7.90 -16.70 0.23
N ARG A 351 -7.98 -17.65 1.17
CA ARG A 351 -8.74 -18.88 0.97
C ARG A 351 -10.24 -18.61 0.78
N LEU A 352 -10.81 -17.71 1.59
CA LEU A 352 -12.22 -17.32 1.44
C LEU A 352 -12.46 -16.67 0.07
N PHE A 353 -11.54 -15.82 -0.41
CA PHE A 353 -11.67 -15.21 -1.73
C PHE A 353 -11.63 -16.26 -2.84
N ASP A 354 -10.71 -17.23 -2.76
CA ASP A 354 -10.62 -18.33 -3.72
C ASP A 354 -11.88 -19.23 -3.68
N GLU A 355 -12.47 -19.47 -2.50
CA GLU A 355 -13.76 -20.16 -2.37
C GLU A 355 -14.93 -19.35 -2.97
N LEU A 356 -14.92 -18.03 -2.84
CA LEU A 356 -15.93 -17.16 -3.48
C LEU A 356 -15.81 -17.15 -5.00
N VAL A 357 -14.60 -17.24 -5.54
CA VAL A 357 -14.37 -17.39 -7.00
C VAL A 357 -15.08 -18.64 -7.55
N ASP A 358 -15.07 -19.74 -6.81
CA ASP A 358 -15.76 -20.97 -7.25
C ASP A 358 -17.29 -20.87 -7.21
N LYS A 359 -17.82 -20.06 -6.30
CA LYS A 359 -19.27 -19.90 -6.09
C LYS A 359 -19.91 -18.82 -6.96
N LEU A 360 -19.10 -17.93 -7.50
CA LEU A 360 -19.51 -16.80 -8.33
C LEU A 360 -19.18 -17.00 -9.81
#